data_af0d84796df650b631534bfb6f3ecdf0
#
_entry.id   af0d84796df650b631534bfb6f3ecdf0
#
_cell.length_a   1.000
_cell.length_b   1.000
_cell.length_c   1.000
_cell.angle_alpha   90.00
_cell.angle_beta   90.00
_cell.angle_gamma   90.00
#
_symmetry.space_group_name_H-M   'P 1'
#
loop_
_entity.id
_entity.type
_entity.pdbx_description
1 polymer ?
#
loop_
_entity_poly.entity_id
_entity_poly.type
_entity_poly.pdbx_seq_one_letter_code
_entity_poly.pdbx_strand_id
1 'polypeptide(L)'
;MSVFVNKDTKVIVQGITGHQATFHTKIALDYGTNIVAGVTPGRGGEKVLGIPVFNTVAEAVEATRANASIIYVPARFAADSICEGIDAGLDFVCCITEHIPVLDMIRVRSYLKGKKTHFLGPNCPGILTVDECRLGLLPTYIHKKGHVGVISRSGTLTYEATYQLTMAGIGQTTCVGLGGDPVKGMDFIDALKAFNEDDDTYAIIMIGEIGGNAEEEAAAWIKANMKKPVIGFIAGRQAPPGKRMGHAGAIISGGVGTADDKIKALNAAGIEVADTVAHIGETAVKVLKEAGIYDKCHTC
;
A
#
# COMPACT_ATOMS: atom_id res chain seq x y z
N MET A 1 -0.22 1.31 17.75
CA MET A 1 -0.77 2.31 16.81
C MET A 1 -0.67 1.74 15.42
N SER A 2 -1.44 2.20 14.49
CA SER A 2 -1.47 1.67 13.11
C SER A 2 -0.99 2.75 12.14
N VAL A 3 -0.40 2.32 11.05
CA VAL A 3 0.19 3.22 10.06
C VAL A 3 -0.89 3.68 9.08
N PHE A 4 -1.12 4.99 8.98
CA PHE A 4 -2.07 5.70 8.10
C PHE A 4 -3.57 5.46 8.37
N VAL A 5 -4.01 4.22 8.57
CA VAL A 5 -5.43 3.87 8.78
C VAL A 5 -5.62 2.91 9.94
N ASN A 6 -6.72 3.04 10.68
CA ASN A 6 -7.02 2.25 11.86
C ASN A 6 -8.54 2.03 12.02
N LYS A 7 -8.97 1.44 13.13
CA LYS A 7 -10.38 1.17 13.46
C LYS A 7 -11.25 2.43 13.52
N ASP A 8 -10.66 3.60 13.77
CA ASP A 8 -11.37 4.87 13.91
C ASP A 8 -11.44 5.63 12.56
N THR A 9 -10.77 5.10 11.52
CA THR A 9 -10.76 5.69 10.19
C THR A 9 -12.15 5.60 9.55
N LYS A 10 -12.75 6.74 9.23
CA LYS A 10 -14.05 6.86 8.55
C LYS A 10 -13.86 6.97 7.05
N VAL A 11 -14.36 6.00 6.32
CA VAL A 11 -14.03 5.80 4.90
C VAL A 11 -15.18 6.19 3.99
N ILE A 12 -14.86 6.95 2.94
CA ILE A 12 -15.70 7.18 1.75
C ILE A 12 -15.27 6.22 0.64
N VAL A 13 -16.25 5.61 -0.04
CA VAL A 13 -16.00 4.81 -1.25
C VAL A 13 -16.40 5.62 -2.48
N GLN A 14 -15.44 6.10 -3.26
CA GLN A 14 -15.69 6.79 -4.52
C GLN A 14 -15.95 5.76 -5.64
N GLY A 15 -17.06 5.93 -6.36
CA GLY A 15 -17.55 4.97 -7.35
C GLY A 15 -18.31 3.80 -6.73
N ILE A 16 -18.90 3.94 -5.54
CA ILE A 16 -19.54 2.86 -4.76
C ILE A 16 -20.60 2.08 -5.52
N THR A 17 -21.27 2.67 -6.49
CA THR A 17 -22.33 2.04 -7.30
C THR A 17 -21.79 1.10 -8.39
N GLY A 18 -20.47 1.08 -8.61
CA GLY A 18 -19.82 0.16 -9.54
C GLY A 18 -19.73 -1.27 -8.99
N HIS A 19 -19.79 -2.27 -9.85
CA HIS A 19 -19.79 -3.68 -9.45
C HIS A 19 -18.59 -4.06 -8.57
N GLN A 20 -17.37 -3.70 -8.97
CA GLN A 20 -16.16 -3.98 -8.20
C GLN A 20 -16.14 -3.21 -6.87
N ALA A 21 -16.55 -1.94 -6.90
CA ALA A 21 -16.62 -1.13 -5.68
C ALA A 21 -17.60 -1.74 -4.66
N THR A 22 -18.81 -2.10 -5.10
CA THR A 22 -19.82 -2.73 -4.25
C THR A 22 -19.31 -4.05 -3.66
N PHE A 23 -18.65 -4.89 -4.47
CA PHE A 23 -18.10 -6.17 -4.03
C PHE A 23 -17.03 -5.97 -2.94
N HIS A 24 -16.04 -5.11 -3.18
CA HIS A 24 -14.96 -4.87 -2.20
C HIS A 24 -15.43 -4.07 -0.98
N THR A 25 -16.44 -3.21 -1.13
CA THR A 25 -17.11 -2.53 -0.01
C THR A 25 -17.77 -3.54 0.93
N LYS A 26 -18.47 -4.55 0.39
CA LYS A 26 -19.06 -5.59 1.21
C LYS A 26 -18.00 -6.35 2.04
N ILE A 27 -16.91 -6.77 1.42
CA ILE A 27 -15.82 -7.45 2.13
C ILE A 27 -15.21 -6.55 3.21
N ALA A 28 -15.05 -5.24 2.94
CA ALA A 28 -14.51 -4.31 3.91
C ALA A 28 -15.46 -4.09 5.10
N LEU A 29 -16.77 -4.02 4.86
CA LEU A 29 -17.79 -3.97 5.91
C LEU A 29 -17.80 -5.25 6.75
N ASP A 30 -17.76 -6.41 6.11
CA ASP A 30 -17.69 -7.72 6.78
C ASP A 30 -16.41 -7.85 7.64
N TYR A 31 -15.33 -7.17 7.25
CA TYR A 31 -14.06 -7.08 8.01
C TYR A 31 -14.12 -6.10 9.20
N GLY A 32 -15.13 -5.25 9.28
CA GLY A 32 -15.29 -4.24 10.32
C GLY A 32 -14.74 -2.85 9.95
N THR A 33 -14.36 -2.61 8.68
CA THR A 33 -13.97 -1.27 8.23
C THR A 33 -15.13 -0.30 8.34
N ASN A 34 -14.89 0.86 8.95
CA ASN A 34 -15.90 1.88 9.18
C ASN A 34 -16.19 2.70 7.91
N ILE A 35 -16.96 2.12 6.97
CA ILE A 35 -17.39 2.79 5.75
C ILE A 35 -18.64 3.61 6.05
N VAL A 36 -18.55 4.93 5.95
CA VAL A 36 -19.60 5.87 6.38
C VAL A 36 -20.37 6.50 5.21
N ALA A 37 -19.77 6.52 4.01
CA ALA A 37 -20.39 7.11 2.83
C ALA A 37 -19.90 6.47 1.53
N GLY A 38 -20.71 6.57 0.48
CA GLY A 38 -20.32 6.36 -0.90
C GLY A 38 -20.43 7.66 -1.68
N VAL A 39 -19.66 7.79 -2.75
CA VAL A 39 -19.76 8.92 -3.68
C VAL A 39 -19.90 8.40 -5.10
N THR A 40 -20.96 8.86 -5.77
CA THR A 40 -21.16 8.66 -7.21
C THR A 40 -21.96 9.84 -7.74
N PRO A 41 -21.39 10.71 -8.61
CA PRO A 41 -22.09 11.86 -9.17
C PRO A 41 -23.43 11.48 -9.83
N GLY A 42 -24.47 12.22 -9.52
CA GLY A 42 -25.85 11.98 -10.01
C GLY A 42 -26.61 10.86 -9.29
N ARG A 43 -26.02 10.22 -8.27
CA ARG A 43 -26.64 9.14 -7.48
C ARG A 43 -26.84 9.52 -6.00
N GLY A 44 -26.69 10.80 -5.67
CA GLY A 44 -26.93 11.31 -4.32
C GLY A 44 -28.34 10.99 -3.82
N GLY A 45 -28.45 10.60 -2.54
CA GLY A 45 -29.70 10.16 -1.92
C GLY A 45 -30.01 8.66 -2.01
N GLU A 46 -29.28 7.92 -2.84
CA GLU A 46 -29.38 6.45 -2.88
C GLU A 46 -28.66 5.80 -1.70
N LYS A 47 -28.83 4.48 -1.59
CA LYS A 47 -28.06 3.65 -0.64
C LYS A 47 -27.49 2.42 -1.35
N VAL A 48 -26.23 2.10 -1.08
CA VAL A 48 -25.56 0.87 -1.51
C VAL A 48 -25.10 0.12 -0.28
N LEU A 49 -25.51 -1.12 -0.11
CA LEU A 49 -25.23 -1.93 1.11
C LEU A 49 -25.62 -1.22 2.43
N GLY A 50 -26.68 -0.41 2.39
CA GLY A 50 -27.11 0.42 3.52
C GLY A 50 -26.32 1.72 3.70
N ILE A 51 -25.22 1.93 2.99
CA ILE A 51 -24.38 3.12 3.03
C ILE A 51 -25.02 4.25 2.21
N PRO A 52 -25.15 5.48 2.75
CA PRO A 52 -25.66 6.62 2.00
C PRO A 52 -24.70 7.03 0.89
N VAL A 53 -25.27 7.40 -0.27
CA VAL A 53 -24.50 7.87 -1.44
C VAL A 53 -24.68 9.37 -1.59
N PHE A 54 -23.59 10.08 -1.85
CA PHE A 54 -23.51 11.51 -2.09
C PHE A 54 -23.05 11.81 -3.52
N ASN A 55 -23.26 13.01 -4.00
CA ASN A 55 -22.78 13.42 -5.31
C ASN A 55 -21.32 13.81 -5.31
N THR A 56 -20.81 14.34 -4.18
CA THR A 56 -19.44 14.83 -4.04
C THR A 56 -18.80 14.33 -2.75
N VAL A 57 -17.44 14.30 -2.74
CA VAL A 57 -16.68 13.97 -1.53
C VAL A 57 -16.89 15.04 -0.45
N ALA A 58 -16.99 16.30 -0.82
CA ALA A 58 -17.24 17.41 0.10
C ALA A 58 -18.56 17.23 0.86
N GLU A 59 -19.67 16.90 0.16
CA GLU A 59 -20.96 16.60 0.79
C GLU A 59 -20.84 15.42 1.77
N ALA A 60 -20.14 14.37 1.36
CA ALA A 60 -19.93 13.18 2.19
C ALA A 60 -19.11 13.49 3.46
N VAL A 61 -18.04 14.29 3.35
CA VAL A 61 -17.22 14.73 4.48
C VAL A 61 -18.02 15.59 5.44
N GLU A 62 -18.80 16.55 4.93
CA GLU A 62 -19.66 17.41 5.75
C GLU A 62 -20.67 16.60 6.57
N ALA A 63 -21.32 15.62 5.93
CA ALA A 63 -22.35 14.80 6.55
C ALA A 63 -21.82 13.78 7.56
N THR A 64 -20.61 13.21 7.33
CA THR A 64 -20.13 12.01 8.05
C THR A 64 -18.87 12.25 8.85
N ARG A 65 -18.16 13.35 8.60
CA ARG A 65 -16.81 13.60 9.14
C ARG A 65 -15.81 12.50 8.75
N ALA A 66 -15.94 12.00 7.53
CA ALA A 66 -14.97 11.04 6.98
C ALA A 66 -13.59 11.68 6.84
N ASN A 67 -12.55 10.88 7.05
CA ASN A 67 -11.15 11.31 6.97
C ASN A 67 -10.31 10.48 5.98
N ALA A 68 -10.90 9.48 5.34
CA ALA A 68 -10.23 8.69 4.31
C ALA A 68 -11.17 8.39 3.13
N SER A 69 -10.59 8.16 1.95
CA SER A 69 -11.34 7.62 0.82
C SER A 69 -10.60 6.50 0.10
N ILE A 70 -11.39 5.61 -0.49
CA ILE A 70 -10.92 4.63 -1.46
C ILE A 70 -11.62 4.83 -2.80
N ILE A 71 -10.85 4.75 -3.90
CA ILE A 71 -11.27 5.10 -5.26
C ILE A 71 -11.29 3.85 -6.14
N TYR A 72 -12.48 3.55 -6.70
CA TYR A 72 -12.71 2.45 -7.66
C TYR A 72 -13.27 2.96 -9.00
N VAL A 73 -13.16 4.25 -9.27
CA VAL A 73 -13.69 4.83 -10.51
C VAL A 73 -12.83 4.42 -11.73
N PRO A 74 -13.39 4.42 -12.96
CA PRO A 74 -12.61 4.18 -14.18
C PRO A 74 -11.45 5.18 -14.35
N ALA A 75 -10.36 4.75 -15.01
CA ALA A 75 -9.10 5.49 -15.14
C ALA A 75 -9.26 6.96 -15.58
N ARG A 76 -10.17 7.22 -16.53
CA ARG A 76 -10.45 8.58 -17.04
C ARG A 76 -11.00 9.56 -15.99
N PHE A 77 -11.52 9.07 -14.87
CA PHE A 77 -12.08 9.88 -13.79
C PHE A 77 -11.24 9.87 -12.52
N ALA A 78 -10.22 8.99 -12.48
CA ALA A 78 -9.48 8.73 -11.25
C ALA A 78 -8.65 9.93 -10.78
N ALA A 79 -8.01 10.66 -11.70
CA ALA A 79 -7.23 11.85 -11.34
C ALA A 79 -8.11 12.94 -10.68
N ASP A 80 -9.29 13.18 -11.24
CA ASP A 80 -10.25 14.14 -10.66
C ASP A 80 -10.77 13.68 -9.30
N SER A 81 -11.06 12.37 -9.16
CA SER A 81 -11.49 11.77 -7.88
C SER A 81 -10.41 11.85 -6.80
N ILE A 82 -9.13 11.72 -7.17
CA ILE A 82 -8.00 11.91 -6.24
C ILE A 82 -7.94 13.37 -5.79
N CYS A 83 -8.00 14.32 -6.73
CA CYS A 83 -7.96 15.75 -6.43
C CYS A 83 -9.16 16.17 -5.56
N GLU A 84 -10.36 15.65 -5.84
CA GLU A 84 -11.56 15.91 -5.04
C GLU A 84 -11.39 15.44 -3.58
N GLY A 85 -10.80 14.26 -3.37
CA GLY A 85 -10.47 13.78 -2.02
C GLY A 85 -9.45 14.66 -1.28
N ILE A 86 -8.44 15.15 -2.00
CA ILE A 86 -7.44 16.09 -1.46
C ILE A 86 -8.09 17.43 -1.09
N ASP A 87 -8.97 17.96 -1.94
CA ASP A 87 -9.66 19.25 -1.71
C ASP A 87 -10.66 19.18 -0.56
N ALA A 88 -11.32 18.05 -0.39
CA ALA A 88 -12.20 17.81 0.75
C ALA A 88 -11.45 17.69 2.08
N GLY A 89 -10.11 17.75 2.07
CA GLY A 89 -9.27 17.74 3.27
C GLY A 89 -9.15 16.36 3.93
N LEU A 90 -9.31 15.29 3.16
CA LEU A 90 -9.10 13.93 3.68
C LEU A 90 -7.64 13.71 4.10
N ASP A 91 -7.44 13.02 5.21
CA ASP A 91 -6.10 12.66 5.70
C ASP A 91 -5.44 11.59 4.81
N PHE A 92 -6.26 10.66 4.27
CA PHE A 92 -5.79 9.54 3.47
C PHE A 92 -6.68 9.30 2.24
N VAL A 93 -6.04 9.18 1.07
CA VAL A 93 -6.71 8.82 -0.20
C VAL A 93 -6.01 7.61 -0.80
N CYS A 94 -6.77 6.56 -1.11
CA CYS A 94 -6.28 5.34 -1.74
C CYS A 94 -6.91 5.17 -3.13
N CYS A 95 -6.12 5.02 -4.19
CA CYS A 95 -6.61 4.79 -5.54
C CYS A 95 -6.16 3.41 -6.06
N ILE A 96 -7.14 2.53 -6.26
CA ILE A 96 -6.89 1.16 -6.78
C ILE A 96 -6.75 1.14 -8.30
N THR A 97 -7.37 2.11 -8.96
CA THR A 97 -7.51 2.15 -10.42
C THR A 97 -6.18 2.04 -11.15
N GLU A 98 -6.15 1.17 -12.14
CA GLU A 98 -5.05 0.99 -13.10
C GLU A 98 -5.25 1.81 -14.37
N HIS A 99 -4.19 1.96 -15.17
CA HIS A 99 -4.20 2.59 -16.49
C HIS A 99 -4.55 4.10 -16.48
N ILE A 100 -4.32 4.78 -15.38
CA ILE A 100 -4.42 6.24 -15.35
C ILE A 100 -3.30 6.82 -16.22
N PRO A 101 -3.58 7.75 -17.15
CA PRO A 101 -2.55 8.37 -17.97
C PRO A 101 -1.44 9.01 -17.12
N VAL A 102 -0.19 8.77 -17.50
CA VAL A 102 0.98 9.29 -16.75
C VAL A 102 0.93 10.80 -16.58
N LEU A 103 0.48 11.54 -17.61
CA LEU A 103 0.34 13.01 -17.53
C LEU A 103 -0.68 13.43 -16.48
N ASP A 104 -1.76 12.69 -16.30
CA ASP A 104 -2.77 12.99 -15.28
C ASP A 104 -2.18 12.75 -13.88
N MET A 105 -1.39 11.67 -13.71
CA MET A 105 -0.69 11.43 -12.44
C MET A 105 0.41 12.45 -12.14
N ILE A 106 1.09 13.00 -13.15
CA ILE A 106 2.02 14.12 -12.97
C ILE A 106 1.27 15.36 -12.45
N ARG A 107 0.07 15.65 -12.97
CA ARG A 107 -0.81 16.73 -12.47
C ARG A 107 -1.22 16.49 -11.03
N VAL A 108 -1.68 15.28 -10.70
CA VAL A 108 -2.02 14.88 -9.32
C VAL A 108 -0.84 15.06 -8.38
N ARG A 109 0.36 14.60 -8.75
CA ARG A 109 1.60 14.80 -7.96
C ARG A 109 1.93 16.27 -7.73
N SER A 110 1.75 17.10 -8.76
CA SER A 110 1.93 18.55 -8.62
C SER A 110 0.89 19.16 -7.68
N TYR A 111 -0.34 18.70 -7.77
CA TYR A 111 -1.47 19.15 -6.95
C TYR A 111 -1.32 18.77 -5.47
N LEU A 112 -0.74 17.61 -5.22
CA LEU A 112 -0.50 17.08 -3.86
C LEU A 112 0.60 17.86 -3.10
N LYS A 113 1.48 18.60 -3.81
CA LYS A 113 2.56 19.35 -3.16
C LYS A 113 2.03 20.35 -2.13
N GLY A 114 2.54 20.25 -0.90
CA GLY A 114 2.14 21.12 0.22
C GLY A 114 0.80 20.79 0.86
N LYS A 115 0.12 19.75 0.39
CA LYS A 115 -1.10 19.22 1.04
C LYS A 115 -0.72 18.23 2.15
N LYS A 116 -1.60 18.10 3.15
CA LYS A 116 -1.42 17.15 4.26
C LYS A 116 -1.87 15.73 3.93
N THR A 117 -2.66 15.55 2.89
CA THR A 117 -3.23 14.28 2.48
C THR A 117 -2.15 13.28 2.10
N HIS A 118 -2.18 12.12 2.68
CA HIS A 118 -1.42 10.96 2.21
C HIS A 118 -2.17 10.30 1.06
N PHE A 119 -1.49 10.13 -0.08
CA PHE A 119 -2.07 9.50 -1.26
C PHE A 119 -1.36 8.19 -1.61
N LEU A 120 -2.08 7.08 -1.55
CA LEU A 120 -1.61 5.72 -1.87
C LEU A 120 -2.10 5.28 -3.25
N GLY A 121 -1.22 4.75 -4.06
CA GLY A 121 -1.48 4.33 -5.45
C GLY A 121 -1.05 5.38 -6.47
N PRO A 122 -1.52 5.30 -7.74
CA PRO A 122 -2.54 4.40 -8.27
C PRO A 122 -2.00 2.98 -8.51
N ASN A 123 -2.84 2.11 -9.13
CA ASN A 123 -2.48 0.73 -9.50
C ASN A 123 -1.88 -0.03 -8.32
N CYS A 124 -2.60 -0.04 -7.21
CA CYS A 124 -2.15 -0.63 -5.95
C CYS A 124 -3.20 -1.57 -5.35
N PRO A 125 -2.81 -2.52 -4.51
CA PRO A 125 -3.77 -3.39 -3.82
C PRO A 125 -4.43 -2.70 -2.61
N GLY A 126 -3.99 -1.49 -2.25
CA GLY A 126 -4.47 -0.74 -1.10
C GLY A 126 -3.67 -0.95 0.17
N ILE A 127 -4.32 -0.77 1.30
CA ILE A 127 -3.75 -0.88 2.64
C ILE A 127 -4.64 -1.73 3.55
N LEU A 128 -4.03 -2.50 4.43
CA LEU A 128 -4.74 -3.28 5.44
C LEU A 128 -4.01 -3.18 6.77
N THR A 129 -4.64 -2.58 7.77
CA THR A 129 -4.25 -2.69 9.18
C THR A 129 -5.01 -3.86 9.78
N VAL A 130 -4.27 -4.86 10.26
CA VAL A 130 -4.84 -6.16 10.63
C VAL A 130 -5.79 -6.03 11.80
N ASP A 131 -6.99 -6.60 11.66
CA ASP A 131 -8.13 -6.55 12.58
C ASP A 131 -8.70 -5.15 12.84
N GLU A 132 -8.34 -4.16 12.00
CA GLU A 132 -8.79 -2.78 12.20
C GLU A 132 -9.43 -2.15 10.96
N CYS A 133 -8.72 -2.14 9.82
CA CYS A 133 -9.17 -1.40 8.64
C CYS A 133 -8.63 -1.99 7.34
N ARG A 134 -9.51 -2.21 6.37
CA ARG A 134 -9.16 -2.69 5.03
C ARG A 134 -9.62 -1.69 3.97
N LEU A 135 -8.68 -1.08 3.27
CA LEU A 135 -8.92 -0.24 2.08
C LEU A 135 -8.25 -0.87 0.87
N GLY A 136 -9.02 -1.54 0.01
CA GLY A 136 -8.49 -2.13 -1.21
C GLY A 136 -8.85 -3.59 -1.42
N LEU A 137 -7.90 -4.33 -2.01
CA LEU A 137 -8.07 -5.68 -2.54
C LEU A 137 -7.43 -6.76 -1.67
N LEU A 138 -6.64 -6.37 -0.65
CA LEU A 138 -5.88 -7.29 0.21
C LEU A 138 -6.81 -8.35 0.83
N PRO A 139 -6.55 -9.66 0.66
CA PRO A 139 -7.38 -10.72 1.20
C PRO A 139 -7.18 -10.82 2.72
N THR A 140 -8.26 -10.76 3.49
CA THR A 140 -8.17 -10.67 4.95
C THR A 140 -7.77 -11.99 5.63
N TYR A 141 -8.11 -13.12 5.03
CA TYR A 141 -7.94 -14.46 5.61
C TYR A 141 -6.50 -14.98 5.66
N ILE A 142 -5.55 -14.32 4.99
CA ILE A 142 -4.13 -14.67 5.03
C ILE A 142 -3.34 -13.87 6.07
N HIS A 143 -3.98 -12.89 6.70
CA HIS A 143 -3.34 -12.01 7.66
C HIS A 143 -3.62 -12.47 9.09
N LYS A 144 -2.65 -12.26 9.97
CA LYS A 144 -2.75 -12.47 11.41
C LYS A 144 -2.19 -11.25 12.12
N LYS A 145 -2.87 -10.75 13.16
CA LYS A 145 -2.39 -9.59 13.92
C LYS A 145 -1.05 -9.91 14.58
N GLY A 146 -0.10 -8.97 14.47
CA GLY A 146 1.23 -9.09 15.05
C GLY A 146 2.05 -7.83 14.85
N HIS A 147 3.36 -7.97 14.65
CA HIS A 147 4.32 -6.88 14.78
C HIS A 147 5.23 -6.64 13.56
N VAL A 148 4.89 -7.19 12.41
CA VAL A 148 5.68 -7.00 11.18
C VAL A 148 4.92 -6.15 10.18
N GLY A 149 5.50 -5.03 9.76
CA GLY A 149 5.00 -4.20 8.66
C GLY A 149 5.35 -4.81 7.30
N VAL A 150 4.50 -4.62 6.29
CA VAL A 150 4.78 -5.06 4.91
C VAL A 150 4.60 -3.89 3.97
N ILE A 151 5.60 -3.61 3.14
CA ILE A 151 5.56 -2.58 2.10
C ILE A 151 5.91 -3.23 0.77
N SER A 152 5.06 -3.07 -0.24
CA SER A 152 5.26 -3.74 -1.52
C SER A 152 4.79 -2.90 -2.71
N ARG A 153 5.51 -3.01 -3.84
CA ARG A 153 5.04 -2.49 -5.13
C ARG A 153 4.02 -3.43 -5.79
N SER A 154 4.04 -4.71 -5.42
CA SER A 154 3.22 -5.75 -6.04
C SER A 154 2.12 -6.24 -5.11
N GLY A 155 0.89 -6.29 -5.59
CA GLY A 155 -0.24 -6.90 -4.86
C GLY A 155 -0.01 -8.38 -4.60
N THR A 156 0.28 -9.16 -5.64
CA THR A 156 0.46 -10.61 -5.54
C THR A 156 1.62 -11.01 -4.61
N LEU A 157 2.74 -10.29 -4.69
CA LEU A 157 3.88 -10.57 -3.82
C LEU A 157 3.60 -10.15 -2.36
N THR A 158 2.75 -9.15 -2.13
CA THR A 158 2.26 -8.82 -0.79
C THR A 158 1.51 -10.02 -0.20
N TYR A 159 0.61 -10.65 -0.98
CA TYR A 159 -0.16 -11.81 -0.52
C TYR A 159 0.75 -12.98 -0.19
N GLU A 160 1.71 -13.27 -1.06
CA GLU A 160 2.67 -14.38 -0.87
C GLU A 160 3.51 -14.17 0.39
N ALA A 161 4.12 -13.00 0.55
CA ALA A 161 4.93 -12.69 1.73
C ALA A 161 4.10 -12.77 3.02
N THR A 162 2.90 -12.16 3.02
CA THR A 162 2.01 -12.18 4.18
C THR A 162 1.58 -13.59 4.55
N TYR A 163 1.25 -14.42 3.56
CA TYR A 163 0.90 -15.84 3.79
C TYR A 163 2.05 -16.62 4.41
N GLN A 164 3.27 -16.48 3.88
CA GLN A 164 4.46 -17.13 4.44
C GLN A 164 4.74 -16.69 5.88
N LEU A 165 4.64 -15.40 6.17
CA LEU A 165 4.78 -14.87 7.53
C LEU A 165 3.74 -15.49 8.47
N THR A 166 2.48 -15.49 8.08
CA THR A 166 1.38 -16.06 8.87
C THR A 166 1.57 -17.54 9.12
N MET A 167 2.00 -18.31 8.11
CA MET A 167 2.31 -19.74 8.26
C MET A 167 3.51 -20.01 9.16
N ALA A 168 4.47 -19.06 9.23
CA ALA A 168 5.60 -19.09 10.16
C ALA A 168 5.25 -18.57 11.58
N GLY A 169 3.97 -18.28 11.86
CA GLY A 169 3.51 -17.75 13.14
C GLY A 169 3.86 -16.26 13.35
N ILE A 170 4.21 -15.53 12.30
CA ILE A 170 4.57 -14.11 12.36
C ILE A 170 3.39 -13.27 11.87
N GLY A 171 2.81 -12.49 12.77
CA GLY A 171 1.70 -11.61 12.45
C GLY A 171 2.11 -10.24 11.93
N GLN A 172 1.17 -9.55 11.26
CA GLN A 172 1.41 -8.25 10.66
C GLN A 172 0.70 -7.12 11.42
N THR A 173 1.31 -5.93 11.42
CA THR A 173 0.64 -4.68 11.86
C THR A 173 -0.17 -4.10 10.70
N THR A 174 0.52 -3.62 9.69
CA THR A 174 -0.09 -3.01 8.51
C THR A 174 0.63 -3.49 7.25
N CYS A 175 -0.16 -3.78 6.20
CA CYS A 175 0.35 -4.09 4.87
C CYS A 175 0.03 -2.93 3.92
N VAL A 176 1.06 -2.30 3.35
CA VAL A 176 0.95 -1.15 2.44
C VAL A 176 1.36 -1.56 1.03
N GLY A 177 0.42 -1.51 0.10
CA GLY A 177 0.69 -1.74 -1.31
C GLY A 177 0.88 -0.43 -2.05
N LEU A 178 2.13 -0.10 -2.42
CA LEU A 178 2.46 1.19 -3.05
C LEU A 178 1.97 1.32 -4.49
N GLY A 179 1.87 0.19 -5.19
CA GLY A 179 1.51 0.16 -6.62
C GLY A 179 2.71 0.10 -7.57
N GLY A 180 2.42 -0.36 -8.79
CA GLY A 180 3.41 -0.62 -9.83
C GLY A 180 3.57 0.49 -10.87
N ASP A 181 2.90 1.63 -10.73
CA ASP A 181 3.00 2.73 -11.68
C ASP A 181 4.26 3.58 -11.45
N PRO A 182 4.82 4.18 -12.53
CA PRO A 182 6.03 5.00 -12.43
C PRO A 182 5.79 6.31 -11.68
N VAL A 183 4.58 6.87 -11.75
CA VAL A 183 4.18 8.09 -11.04
C VAL A 183 3.08 7.75 -10.05
N LYS A 184 3.40 7.80 -8.77
CA LYS A 184 2.52 7.42 -7.67
C LYS A 184 2.53 8.46 -6.55
N GLY A 185 1.61 8.32 -5.61
CA GLY A 185 1.49 9.16 -4.42
C GLY A 185 2.64 8.92 -3.45
N MET A 186 2.50 7.92 -2.60
CA MET A 186 3.50 7.50 -1.63
C MET A 186 4.58 6.63 -2.26
N ASP A 187 5.78 6.67 -1.71
CA ASP A 187 6.89 5.78 -2.02
C ASP A 187 7.33 4.95 -0.80
N PHE A 188 8.42 4.19 -0.95
CA PHE A 188 8.97 3.40 0.14
C PHE A 188 9.36 4.24 1.35
N ILE A 189 9.95 5.40 1.14
CA ILE A 189 10.46 6.26 2.22
C ILE A 189 9.29 6.80 3.06
N ASP A 190 8.18 7.17 2.43
CA ASP A 190 6.99 7.64 3.14
C ASP A 190 6.44 6.56 4.09
N ALA A 191 6.31 5.32 3.57
CA ALA A 191 5.84 4.20 4.37
C ALA A 191 6.85 3.78 5.46
N LEU A 192 8.15 3.76 5.12
CA LEU A 192 9.22 3.44 6.07
C LEU A 192 9.29 4.42 7.23
N LYS A 193 9.12 5.73 6.98
CA LYS A 193 9.03 6.75 8.04
C LYS A 193 7.90 6.42 9.01
N ALA A 194 6.71 6.16 8.50
CA ALA A 194 5.55 5.85 9.32
C ALA A 194 5.75 4.56 10.14
N PHE A 195 6.30 3.50 9.56
CA PHE A 195 6.63 2.27 10.29
C PHE A 195 7.77 2.46 11.31
N ASN A 196 8.73 3.32 11.04
CA ASN A 196 9.82 3.59 11.97
C ASN A 196 9.32 4.27 13.27
N GLU A 197 8.26 5.09 13.15
CA GLU A 197 7.61 5.80 14.26
C GLU A 197 6.53 4.97 14.96
N ASP A 198 6.07 3.85 14.36
CA ASP A 198 5.03 3.01 14.94
C ASP A 198 5.61 2.03 15.96
N ASP A 199 5.29 2.22 17.25
CA ASP A 199 5.80 1.41 18.36
C ASP A 199 5.35 -0.06 18.32
N ASP A 200 4.27 -0.38 17.61
CA ASP A 200 3.76 -1.75 17.47
C ASP A 200 4.45 -2.53 16.35
N THR A 201 5.13 -1.85 15.42
CA THR A 201 5.89 -2.50 14.34
C THR A 201 7.34 -2.71 14.76
N TYR A 202 7.80 -3.95 14.78
CA TYR A 202 9.18 -4.32 15.21
C TYR A 202 10.11 -4.64 14.05
N ALA A 203 9.59 -5.05 12.91
CA ALA A 203 10.36 -5.31 11.69
C ALA A 203 9.51 -5.02 10.45
N ILE A 204 10.17 -4.87 9.28
CA ILE A 204 9.49 -4.55 8.03
C ILE A 204 9.94 -5.50 6.92
N ILE A 205 8.97 -6.01 6.13
CA ILE A 205 9.23 -6.65 4.84
C ILE A 205 9.08 -5.61 3.74
N MET A 206 10.12 -5.43 2.94
CA MET A 206 10.16 -4.50 1.82
C MET A 206 10.28 -5.26 0.50
N ILE A 207 9.23 -5.18 -0.33
CA ILE A 207 9.17 -5.89 -1.61
C ILE A 207 9.23 -4.91 -2.76
N GLY A 208 10.33 -4.95 -3.49
CA GLY A 208 10.56 -4.16 -4.69
C GLY A 208 10.56 -4.99 -5.96
N GLU A 209 10.81 -4.32 -7.05
CA GLU A 209 10.90 -4.93 -8.39
C GLU A 209 11.84 -4.13 -9.28
N ILE A 210 12.17 -4.64 -10.44
CA ILE A 210 12.95 -3.92 -11.45
C ILE A 210 12.30 -2.60 -11.84
N GLY A 211 13.12 -1.66 -12.31
CA GLY A 211 12.72 -0.35 -12.82
C GLY A 211 12.78 0.76 -11.78
N GLY A 212 13.18 1.94 -12.22
CA GLY A 212 13.43 3.10 -11.37
C GLY A 212 14.55 2.86 -10.35
N ASN A 213 14.66 3.73 -9.36
CA ASN A 213 15.70 3.74 -8.32
C ASN A 213 15.12 3.86 -6.89
N ALA A 214 13.81 3.67 -6.72
CA ALA A 214 13.13 3.89 -5.44
C ALA A 214 13.64 2.95 -4.34
N GLU A 215 14.03 1.73 -4.67
CA GLU A 215 14.57 0.76 -3.72
C GLU A 215 15.99 1.12 -3.27
N GLU A 216 16.81 1.68 -4.17
CA GLU A 216 18.15 2.18 -3.85
C GLU A 216 18.08 3.43 -2.95
N GLU A 217 17.14 4.36 -3.24
CA GLU A 217 16.88 5.52 -2.39
C GLU A 217 16.38 5.10 -1.01
N ALA A 218 15.46 4.11 -0.97
CA ALA A 218 14.98 3.53 0.28
C ALA A 218 16.11 2.87 1.07
N ALA A 219 17.01 2.11 0.42
CA ALA A 219 18.17 1.49 1.05
C ALA A 219 19.08 2.53 1.72
N ALA A 220 19.38 3.63 1.02
CA ALA A 220 20.17 4.72 1.56
C ALA A 220 19.49 5.38 2.78
N TRP A 221 18.17 5.60 2.70
CA TRP A 221 17.39 6.15 3.80
C TRP A 221 17.35 5.21 5.01
N ILE A 222 17.12 3.90 4.79
CA ILE A 222 17.11 2.86 5.83
C ILE A 222 18.43 2.86 6.58
N LYS A 223 19.55 2.83 5.85
CA LYS A 223 20.89 2.84 6.46
C LYS A 223 21.12 4.02 7.38
N ALA A 224 20.59 5.18 7.05
CA ALA A 224 20.79 6.42 7.78
C ALA A 224 19.82 6.63 8.95
N ASN A 225 18.59 6.10 8.87
CA ASN A 225 17.49 6.52 9.74
C ASN A 225 16.76 5.37 10.44
N MET A 226 16.79 4.14 9.87
CA MET A 226 15.94 3.05 10.38
C MET A 226 16.53 2.41 11.63
N LYS A 227 15.67 2.22 12.64
CA LYS A 227 16.05 1.56 13.91
C LYS A 227 15.58 0.10 13.99
N LYS A 228 14.75 -0.32 13.05
CA LYS A 228 14.10 -1.63 13.01
C LYS A 228 14.68 -2.45 11.87
N PRO A 229 14.84 -3.78 12.03
CA PRO A 229 15.31 -4.61 10.94
C PRO A 229 14.36 -4.58 9.75
N VAL A 230 14.94 -4.53 8.55
CA VAL A 230 14.23 -4.59 7.29
C VAL A 230 14.69 -5.83 6.52
N ILE A 231 13.74 -6.56 5.98
CA ILE A 231 13.97 -7.74 5.14
C ILE A 231 13.54 -7.39 3.73
N GLY A 232 14.38 -7.66 2.73
CA GLY A 232 14.15 -7.30 1.34
C GLY A 232 13.75 -8.47 0.46
N PHE A 233 12.98 -8.19 -0.58
CA PHE A 233 12.86 -9.04 -1.76
C PHE A 233 12.73 -8.17 -3.01
N ILE A 234 13.45 -8.53 -4.10
CA ILE A 234 13.39 -7.83 -5.38
C ILE A 234 12.96 -8.79 -6.48
N ALA A 235 11.82 -8.51 -7.09
CA ALA A 235 11.31 -9.27 -8.22
C ALA A 235 11.99 -8.87 -9.55
N GLY A 236 12.07 -9.83 -10.48
CA GLY A 236 12.47 -9.56 -11.86
C GLY A 236 13.93 -9.82 -12.17
N ARG A 237 14.67 -10.62 -11.39
CA ARG A 237 16.08 -10.96 -11.62
C ARG A 237 16.37 -11.49 -13.04
N GLN A 238 15.42 -12.22 -13.63
CA GLN A 238 15.55 -12.79 -14.97
C GLN A 238 14.86 -11.95 -16.04
N ALA A 239 14.44 -10.73 -15.71
CA ALA A 239 13.74 -9.86 -16.65
C ALA A 239 14.70 -9.35 -17.75
N PRO A 240 14.37 -9.50 -19.04
CA PRO A 240 15.19 -8.97 -20.10
C PRO A 240 15.14 -7.43 -20.13
N PRO A 241 16.28 -6.76 -20.42
CA PRO A 241 16.31 -5.31 -20.59
C PRO A 241 15.34 -4.81 -21.65
N GLY A 242 14.74 -3.64 -21.44
CA GLY A 242 13.84 -2.98 -22.37
C GLY A 242 12.44 -3.58 -22.48
N LYS A 243 12.15 -4.69 -21.77
CA LYS A 243 10.81 -5.28 -21.73
C LYS A 243 10.09 -4.92 -20.43
N ARG A 244 8.86 -4.41 -20.56
CA ARG A 244 7.98 -4.18 -19.43
C ARG A 244 7.44 -5.50 -18.87
N MET A 245 7.57 -5.69 -17.56
CA MET A 245 7.24 -6.94 -16.87
C MET A 245 5.99 -6.77 -15.98
N GLY A 246 4.80 -6.71 -16.62
CA GLY A 246 3.53 -6.54 -15.93
C GLY A 246 3.25 -5.08 -15.56
N HIS A 247 3.82 -4.58 -14.49
CA HIS A 247 3.66 -3.21 -14.04
C HIS A 247 4.26 -2.18 -15.01
N ALA A 248 3.61 -1.01 -15.14
CA ALA A 248 4.08 0.05 -16.02
C ALA A 248 5.48 0.58 -15.64
N GLY A 249 5.82 0.56 -14.33
CA GLY A 249 7.12 0.95 -13.81
C GLY A 249 8.18 -0.17 -13.79
N ALA A 250 7.80 -1.43 -14.08
CA ALA A 250 8.70 -2.57 -14.03
C ALA A 250 9.42 -2.77 -15.38
N ILE A 251 10.36 -1.90 -15.68
CA ILE A 251 11.17 -1.93 -16.91
C ILE A 251 12.60 -1.50 -16.62
N ILE A 252 13.58 -2.28 -17.09
CA ILE A 252 15.00 -1.91 -17.09
C ILE A 252 15.25 -1.04 -18.31
N SER A 253 15.58 0.24 -18.11
CA SER A 253 15.83 1.20 -19.18
C SER A 253 17.20 1.84 -19.04
N GLY A 254 17.95 1.93 -20.15
CA GLY A 254 19.29 2.53 -20.13
C GLY A 254 20.29 1.85 -19.18
N GLY A 255 20.10 0.57 -18.86
CA GLY A 255 20.96 -0.16 -17.93
C GLY A 255 20.72 0.16 -16.44
N VAL A 256 19.67 0.92 -16.12
CA VAL A 256 19.31 1.32 -14.75
C VAL A 256 18.09 0.56 -14.26
N GLY A 257 18.03 0.31 -12.95
CA GLY A 257 16.88 -0.33 -12.31
C GLY A 257 16.88 -1.86 -12.46
N THR A 258 18.04 -2.49 -12.55
CA THR A 258 18.16 -3.95 -12.52
C THR A 258 17.88 -4.50 -11.12
N ALA A 259 17.45 -5.75 -11.03
CA ALA A 259 17.25 -6.40 -9.73
C ALA A 259 18.58 -6.53 -8.97
N ASP A 260 19.67 -6.84 -9.68
CA ASP A 260 20.99 -7.04 -9.05
C ASP A 260 21.55 -5.73 -8.44
N ASP A 261 21.37 -4.58 -9.10
CA ASP A 261 21.77 -3.28 -8.54
C ASP A 261 20.99 -2.95 -7.27
N LYS A 262 19.66 -3.19 -7.27
CA LYS A 262 18.81 -3.00 -6.11
C LYS A 262 19.19 -3.92 -4.95
N ILE A 263 19.40 -5.21 -5.21
CA ILE A 263 19.85 -6.20 -4.22
C ILE A 263 21.20 -5.78 -3.63
N LYS A 264 22.12 -5.34 -4.47
CA LYS A 264 23.43 -4.84 -4.02
C LYS A 264 23.30 -3.62 -3.11
N ALA A 265 22.42 -2.68 -3.46
CA ALA A 265 22.16 -1.48 -2.64
C ALA A 265 21.53 -1.85 -1.29
N LEU A 266 20.55 -2.75 -1.27
CA LEU A 266 19.91 -3.24 -0.06
C LEU A 266 20.90 -3.95 0.85
N ASN A 267 21.72 -4.88 0.33
CA ASN A 267 22.75 -5.58 1.08
C ASN A 267 23.80 -4.60 1.66
N ALA A 268 24.21 -3.58 0.89
CA ALA A 268 25.14 -2.54 1.36
C ALA A 268 24.55 -1.65 2.47
N ALA A 269 23.23 -1.64 2.60
CA ALA A 269 22.52 -1.00 3.70
C ALA A 269 22.28 -1.91 4.91
N GLY A 270 22.75 -3.17 4.87
CA GLY A 270 22.57 -4.15 5.94
C GLY A 270 21.23 -4.87 5.91
N ILE A 271 20.52 -4.81 4.77
CA ILE A 271 19.22 -5.45 4.59
C ILE A 271 19.45 -6.84 4.00
N GLU A 272 18.99 -7.87 4.69
CA GLU A 272 18.99 -9.25 4.17
C GLU A 272 17.91 -9.36 3.08
N VAL A 273 18.31 -9.83 1.89
CA VAL A 273 17.40 -9.96 0.74
C VAL A 273 17.16 -11.44 0.44
N ALA A 274 15.90 -11.85 0.46
CA ALA A 274 15.51 -13.20 0.08
C ALA A 274 15.87 -13.46 -1.40
N ASP A 275 16.45 -14.61 -1.68
CA ASP A 275 16.93 -15.00 -3.02
C ASP A 275 15.78 -15.35 -3.98
N THR A 276 14.71 -15.91 -3.45
CA THR A 276 13.48 -16.24 -4.19
C THR A 276 12.24 -15.81 -3.41
N VAL A 277 11.13 -15.69 -4.12
CA VAL A 277 9.84 -15.35 -3.50
C VAL A 277 9.43 -16.40 -2.44
N ALA A 278 9.77 -17.67 -2.65
CA ALA A 278 9.43 -18.77 -1.75
C ALA A 278 10.16 -18.70 -0.39
N HIS A 279 11.27 -17.96 -0.29
CA HIS A 279 12.09 -17.88 0.90
C HIS A 279 11.90 -16.55 1.70
N ILE A 280 10.90 -15.74 1.37
CA ILE A 280 10.67 -14.48 2.10
C ILE A 280 10.37 -14.75 3.58
N GLY A 281 9.51 -15.72 3.89
CA GLY A 281 9.17 -16.09 5.27
C GLY A 281 10.35 -16.67 6.04
N GLU A 282 11.14 -17.55 5.43
CA GLU A 282 12.36 -18.13 6.05
C GLU A 282 13.40 -17.06 6.35
N THR A 283 13.62 -16.15 5.38
CA THR A 283 14.55 -15.02 5.56
C THR A 283 14.09 -14.12 6.69
N ALA A 284 12.76 -13.85 6.78
CA ALA A 284 12.20 -13.06 7.88
C ALA A 284 12.44 -13.74 9.24
N VAL A 285 12.18 -15.04 9.37
CA VAL A 285 12.44 -15.80 10.60
C VAL A 285 13.92 -15.72 11.00
N LYS A 286 14.82 -15.89 10.03
CA LYS A 286 16.28 -15.78 10.26
C LYS A 286 16.63 -14.41 10.84
N VAL A 287 16.26 -13.33 10.16
CA VAL A 287 16.59 -11.96 10.56
C VAL A 287 15.97 -11.60 11.92
N LEU A 288 14.74 -12.00 12.20
CA LEU A 288 14.09 -11.76 13.49
C LEU A 288 14.80 -12.47 14.64
N LYS A 289 15.33 -13.69 14.41
CA LYS A 289 16.13 -14.43 15.38
C LYS A 289 17.50 -13.76 15.62
N GLU A 290 18.17 -13.36 14.56
CA GLU A 290 19.46 -12.65 14.65
C GLU A 290 19.32 -11.30 15.37
N ALA A 291 18.20 -10.61 15.18
CA ALA A 291 17.87 -9.36 15.88
C ALA A 291 17.35 -9.57 17.32
N GLY A 292 17.14 -10.81 17.78
CA GLY A 292 16.65 -11.13 19.13
C GLY A 292 15.21 -10.70 19.39
N ILE A 293 14.38 -10.55 18.35
CA ILE A 293 12.98 -10.12 18.44
C ILE A 293 11.98 -11.15 17.91
N TYR A 294 12.43 -12.35 17.55
CA TYR A 294 11.56 -13.39 17.00
C TYR A 294 10.38 -13.69 17.91
N ASP A 295 10.64 -13.92 19.21
CA ASP A 295 9.58 -14.26 20.18
C ASP A 295 8.55 -13.12 20.38
N LYS A 296 8.97 -11.87 20.15
CA LYS A 296 8.05 -10.71 20.19
C LYS A 296 7.17 -10.61 18.94
N CYS A 297 7.66 -11.10 17.80
CA CYS A 297 6.93 -11.11 16.52
C CYS A 297 6.12 -12.38 16.31
N HIS A 298 6.45 -13.48 17.04
CA HIS A 298 5.74 -14.74 16.95
C HIS A 298 4.43 -14.66 17.72
N THR A 299 3.35 -14.94 17.02
CA THR A 299 1.98 -14.96 17.57
C THR A 299 1.47 -16.39 17.54
N CYS A 300 1.16 -16.95 18.70
CA CYS A 300 0.59 -18.31 18.85
C CYS A 300 -0.76 -18.46 18.14
#